data_3b65af801253f7b8ce77b7b104ba28d2
#
_entry.id   3b65af801253f7b8ce77b7b104ba28d2
#
_cell.length_a   1.000
_cell.length_b   1.000
_cell.length_c   1.000
_cell.angle_alpha   90.00
_cell.angle_beta   90.00
_cell.angle_gamma   90.00
#
_symmetry.space_group_name_H-M   'P 1'
#
loop_
_entity.id
_entity.type
_entity.pdbx_description
1 polymer ?
#
loop_
_entity_poly.entity_id
_entity_poly.type
_entity_poly.pdbx_seq_one_letter_code
_entity_poly.pdbx_strand_id
1 'polypeptide(L)'
;MIQKRISKYISRFLASSLLALLPLGAYAQTPRLLPEVKDTTALFRGVAVSADVVGLIQMAVSSYGQYEAAMRVNLKDKYFPVIELGLGKANAEDAATQLSYKTTAPYGRVGLDLNLMKNKHDINRLYGGLRYAYTSYKFDLSSPGITDPNWGGTAEFNAKDVEGNYHWLEFVAGVDAKIWGPIRLGWSVRYKRRLAHDDGFVGNAWYVPGYGKSGNTRLGGTFNVIFELGGAKQPKKKGEKNDK
;
A
#
# COMPACT_ATOMS: atom_id res chain seq x y z
N MET A 1 -23.58 28.25 -4.55
CA MET A 1 -22.64 29.17 -5.26
C MET A 1 -21.19 29.02 -4.81
N ILE A 2 -20.88 28.61 -3.58
CA ILE A 2 -19.52 28.44 -3.02
C ILE A 2 -18.77 27.26 -3.64
N GLN A 3 -19.44 26.14 -3.93
CA GLN A 3 -18.83 24.91 -4.44
C GLN A 3 -18.20 25.08 -5.84
N LYS A 4 -18.78 25.90 -6.71
CA LYS A 4 -18.22 26.22 -8.05
C LYS A 4 -16.95 27.09 -7.98
N ARG A 5 -16.78 27.88 -6.93
CA ARG A 5 -15.56 28.68 -6.75
C ARG A 5 -14.38 27.81 -6.27
N ILE A 6 -14.63 26.90 -5.33
CA ILE A 6 -13.60 25.98 -4.80
C ILE A 6 -13.05 25.08 -5.91
N SER A 7 -13.90 24.52 -6.77
CA SER A 7 -13.48 23.72 -7.92
C SER A 7 -12.53 24.47 -8.88
N LYS A 8 -12.80 25.75 -9.14
CA LYS A 8 -11.94 26.59 -9.99
C LYS A 8 -10.54 26.86 -9.38
N TYR A 9 -10.45 26.98 -8.07
CA TYR A 9 -9.15 27.17 -7.41
C TYR A 9 -8.35 25.87 -7.37
N ILE A 10 -9.00 24.73 -7.14
CA ILE A 10 -8.36 23.41 -7.17
C ILE A 10 -7.83 23.09 -8.57
N SER A 11 -8.61 23.33 -9.63
CA SER A 11 -8.16 23.09 -10.99
C SER A 11 -7.01 24.01 -11.43
N ARG A 12 -7.02 25.28 -10.98
CA ARG A 12 -5.91 26.21 -11.24
C ARG A 12 -4.65 25.85 -10.47
N PHE A 13 -4.78 25.39 -9.22
CA PHE A 13 -3.67 24.91 -8.42
C PHE A 13 -3.05 23.64 -9.01
N LEU A 14 -3.86 22.68 -9.46
CA LEU A 14 -3.39 21.48 -10.15
C LEU A 14 -2.72 21.82 -11.49
N ALA A 15 -3.28 22.73 -12.27
CA ALA A 15 -2.67 23.18 -13.53
C ALA A 15 -1.34 23.90 -13.32
N SER A 16 -1.24 24.76 -12.30
CA SER A 16 0.01 25.47 -12.00
C SER A 16 1.08 24.55 -11.43
N SER A 17 0.71 23.56 -10.61
CA SER A 17 1.67 22.56 -10.09
C SER A 17 2.16 21.62 -11.19
N LEU A 18 1.32 21.26 -12.15
CA LEU A 18 1.71 20.49 -13.33
C LEU A 18 2.67 21.27 -14.23
N LEU A 19 2.41 22.58 -14.40
CA LEU A 19 3.25 23.47 -15.19
C LEU A 19 4.62 23.72 -14.52
N ALA A 20 4.68 23.74 -13.19
CA ALA A 20 5.92 23.89 -12.42
C ALA A 20 6.82 22.64 -12.47
N LEU A 21 6.28 21.47 -12.78
CA LEU A 21 7.02 20.22 -12.96
C LEU A 21 7.66 20.09 -14.37
N LEU A 22 7.18 20.85 -15.35
CA LEU A 22 7.71 20.83 -16.73
C LEU A 22 9.18 21.28 -16.84
N PRO A 23 9.68 22.32 -16.14
CA PRO A 23 11.08 22.73 -16.25
C PRO A 23 12.05 21.75 -15.59
N LEU A 24 11.63 20.92 -14.64
CA LEU A 24 12.49 19.89 -14.04
C LEU A 24 12.91 18.79 -15.04
N GLY A 25 12.10 18.54 -16.07
CA GLY A 25 12.44 17.63 -17.16
C GLY A 25 13.45 18.22 -18.15
N ALA A 26 13.48 19.57 -18.31
CA ALA A 26 14.35 20.24 -19.26
C ALA A 26 15.80 20.33 -18.80
N TYR A 27 16.06 20.37 -17.51
CA TYR A 27 17.43 20.36 -16.95
C TYR A 27 18.08 18.97 -16.91
N ALA A 28 17.34 17.91 -17.23
CA ALA A 28 17.87 16.55 -17.29
C ALA A 28 18.63 16.23 -18.59
N GLN A 29 18.66 17.16 -19.54
CA GLN A 29 19.38 17.00 -20.82
C GLN A 29 20.77 17.67 -20.79
N THR A 30 21.57 17.36 -19.77
CA THR A 30 23.01 17.61 -19.90
C THR A 30 23.55 16.64 -20.94
N PRO A 31 24.27 17.11 -21.98
CA PRO A 31 24.89 16.20 -22.95
C PRO A 31 25.86 15.29 -22.19
N ARG A 32 25.54 14.00 -22.15
CA ARG A 32 26.43 12.98 -21.59
C ARG A 32 27.62 12.84 -22.54
N LEU A 33 28.75 13.41 -22.14
CA LEU A 33 30.02 13.28 -22.85
C LEU A 33 30.63 11.87 -22.77
N LEU A 34 30.02 10.97 -22.01
CA LEU A 34 30.45 9.57 -21.91
C LEU A 34 29.55 8.69 -22.76
N PRO A 35 30.11 7.70 -23.49
CA PRO A 35 29.33 6.77 -24.28
C PRO A 35 28.31 6.06 -23.36
N GLU A 36 27.05 6.12 -23.74
CA GLU A 36 25.98 5.43 -23.04
C GLU A 36 26.23 3.92 -23.21
N VAL A 37 26.63 3.26 -22.13
CA VAL A 37 26.68 1.79 -22.10
C VAL A 37 25.24 1.31 -22.30
N LYS A 38 24.94 0.82 -23.51
CA LYS A 38 23.64 0.24 -23.83
C LYS A 38 23.34 -0.84 -22.80
N ASP A 39 22.32 -0.61 -21.99
CA ASP A 39 21.79 -1.62 -21.07
C ASP A 39 21.16 -2.76 -21.88
N THR A 40 21.94 -3.81 -22.10
CA THR A 40 21.53 -5.01 -22.86
C THR A 40 20.69 -5.97 -22.01
N THR A 41 20.31 -5.58 -20.82
CA THR A 41 19.51 -6.41 -19.92
C THR A 41 18.12 -6.67 -20.52
N ALA A 42 17.69 -7.93 -20.50
CA ALA A 42 16.37 -8.33 -20.99
C ALA A 42 15.27 -7.51 -20.29
N LEU A 43 14.24 -7.14 -21.04
CA LEU A 43 13.12 -6.35 -20.51
C LEU A 43 12.42 -7.08 -19.35
N PHE A 44 12.08 -8.35 -19.57
CA PHE A 44 11.47 -9.19 -18.56
C PHE A 44 12.53 -10.01 -17.81
N ARG A 45 12.56 -9.89 -16.48
CA ARG A 45 13.55 -10.53 -15.61
C ARG A 45 12.93 -11.50 -14.60
N GLY A 46 11.64 -11.72 -14.65
CA GLY A 46 10.92 -12.64 -13.78
C GLY A 46 9.76 -12.01 -13.04
N VAL A 47 9.11 -12.83 -12.24
CA VAL A 47 7.98 -12.46 -11.38
C VAL A 47 8.33 -12.81 -9.94
N ALA A 48 7.88 -12.01 -9.00
CA ALA A 48 7.97 -12.32 -7.59
C ALA A 48 6.56 -12.33 -6.98
N VAL A 49 6.31 -13.32 -6.14
CA VAL A 49 5.10 -13.41 -5.33
C VAL A 49 5.48 -13.23 -3.87
N SER A 50 4.69 -12.49 -3.11
CA SER A 50 4.99 -12.22 -1.70
C SER A 50 3.74 -12.28 -0.83
N ALA A 51 3.96 -12.57 0.46
CA ALA A 51 2.93 -12.53 1.50
C ALA A 51 3.41 -11.65 2.65
N ASP A 52 2.50 -10.85 3.23
CA ASP A 52 2.79 -10.00 4.39
C ASP A 52 2.63 -10.78 5.68
N VAL A 53 3.72 -10.91 6.42
CA VAL A 53 3.77 -11.61 7.72
C VAL A 53 3.26 -10.72 8.85
N VAL A 54 3.49 -9.40 8.79
CA VAL A 54 3.01 -8.48 9.83
C VAL A 54 1.50 -8.48 9.91
N GLY A 55 0.82 -8.45 8.78
CA GLY A 55 -0.63 -8.55 8.73
C GLY A 55 -1.16 -9.85 9.33
N LEU A 56 -0.49 -10.98 9.06
CA LEU A 56 -0.83 -12.28 9.65
C LEU A 56 -0.67 -12.29 11.18
N ILE A 57 0.45 -11.76 11.69
CA ILE A 57 0.69 -11.66 13.14
C ILE A 57 -0.36 -10.74 13.77
N GLN A 58 -0.65 -9.60 13.16
CA GLN A 58 -1.64 -8.65 13.64
C GLN A 58 -3.03 -9.28 13.78
N MET A 59 -3.43 -10.14 12.82
CA MET A 59 -4.67 -10.91 12.90
C MET A 59 -4.71 -11.88 14.09
N ALA A 60 -3.57 -12.42 14.47
CA ALA A 60 -3.49 -13.39 15.58
C ALA A 60 -3.51 -12.72 16.97
N VAL A 61 -2.96 -11.48 17.08
CA VAL A 61 -2.76 -10.82 18.39
C VAL A 61 -3.63 -9.58 18.60
N SER A 62 -4.44 -9.17 17.61
CA SER A 62 -5.23 -7.96 17.66
C SER A 62 -6.68 -8.20 17.20
N SER A 63 -7.57 -7.30 17.60
CA SER A 63 -8.97 -7.29 17.16
C SER A 63 -9.15 -6.89 15.69
N TYR A 64 -8.06 -6.55 14.98
CA TYR A 64 -8.07 -6.23 13.55
C TYR A 64 -6.75 -6.62 12.90
N GLY A 65 -6.79 -6.85 11.59
CA GLY A 65 -5.62 -7.20 10.81
C GLY A 65 -5.96 -7.48 9.35
N GLN A 66 -4.99 -8.00 8.62
CA GLN A 66 -5.17 -8.27 7.20
C GLN A 66 -4.34 -9.46 6.72
N TYR A 67 -4.86 -10.16 5.72
CA TYR A 67 -4.10 -11.09 4.88
C TYR A 67 -3.78 -10.37 3.58
N GLU A 68 -2.54 -10.42 3.14
CA GLU A 68 -2.12 -9.73 1.92
C GLU A 68 -1.15 -10.60 1.14
N ALA A 69 -1.40 -10.70 -0.16
CA ALA A 69 -0.49 -11.28 -1.12
C ALA A 69 -0.23 -10.28 -2.24
N ALA A 70 0.98 -10.26 -2.76
CA ALA A 70 1.36 -9.39 -3.85
C ALA A 70 2.08 -10.16 -4.96
N MET A 71 1.88 -9.70 -6.18
CA MET A 71 2.63 -10.12 -7.36
C MET A 71 3.36 -8.91 -7.93
N ARG A 72 4.64 -9.06 -8.17
CA ARG A 72 5.53 -8.02 -8.70
C ARG A 72 6.25 -8.54 -9.94
N VAL A 73 6.21 -7.79 -11.02
CA VAL A 73 6.92 -8.11 -12.26
C VAL A 73 8.23 -7.35 -12.29
N ASN A 74 9.35 -8.00 -12.58
CA ASN A 74 10.66 -7.38 -12.70
C ASN A 74 10.91 -6.97 -14.15
N LEU A 75 11.00 -5.68 -14.42
CA LEU A 75 11.34 -5.10 -15.71
C LEU A 75 12.71 -4.41 -15.63
N LYS A 76 13.72 -5.00 -16.26
CA LYS A 76 15.12 -4.50 -16.33
C LYS A 76 15.77 -4.24 -14.97
N ASP A 77 15.30 -4.84 -13.88
CA ASP A 77 15.71 -4.55 -12.51
C ASP A 77 15.51 -3.07 -12.07
N LYS A 78 14.79 -2.29 -12.87
CA LYS A 78 14.52 -0.87 -12.64
C LYS A 78 13.09 -0.60 -12.22
N TYR A 79 12.13 -1.23 -12.90
CA TYR A 79 10.70 -1.00 -12.74
C TYR A 79 10.03 -2.28 -12.27
N PHE A 80 9.18 -2.15 -11.29
CA PHE A 80 8.47 -3.28 -10.71
C PHE A 80 6.97 -2.96 -10.60
N PRO A 81 6.20 -3.14 -11.70
CA PRO A 81 4.75 -3.14 -11.59
C PRO A 81 4.30 -4.15 -10.52
N VAL A 82 3.37 -3.74 -9.68
CA VAL A 82 2.90 -4.52 -8.54
C VAL A 82 1.39 -4.49 -8.47
N ILE A 83 0.82 -5.66 -8.17
CA ILE A 83 -0.60 -5.85 -7.83
C ILE A 83 -0.61 -6.52 -6.47
N GLU A 84 -1.41 -5.98 -5.54
CA GLU A 84 -1.60 -6.54 -4.20
C GLU A 84 -3.08 -6.78 -3.99
N LEU A 85 -3.40 -7.94 -3.44
CA LEU A 85 -4.75 -8.31 -3.05
C LEU A 85 -4.74 -8.74 -1.59
N GLY A 86 -5.75 -8.34 -0.86
CA GLY A 86 -5.84 -8.70 0.54
C GLY A 86 -7.27 -8.78 1.05
N LEU A 87 -7.39 -9.34 2.23
CA LEU A 87 -8.61 -9.42 3.01
C LEU A 87 -8.37 -8.78 4.37
N GLY A 88 -9.05 -7.68 4.65
CA GLY A 88 -9.00 -7.02 5.95
C GLY A 88 -10.17 -7.44 6.83
N LYS A 89 -9.90 -7.64 8.12
CA LYS A 89 -10.91 -8.01 9.12
C LYS A 89 -10.72 -7.17 10.37
N ALA A 90 -11.83 -6.77 10.96
CA ALA A 90 -11.87 -6.20 12.30
C ALA A 90 -13.06 -6.75 13.07
N ASN A 91 -12.85 -7.00 14.36
CA ASN A 91 -13.87 -7.35 15.31
C ASN A 91 -13.43 -6.74 16.66
N ALA A 92 -13.90 -5.53 16.93
CA ALA A 92 -13.47 -4.76 18.08
C ALA A 92 -14.68 -4.32 18.89
N GLU A 93 -14.51 -4.29 20.19
CA GLU A 93 -15.49 -3.80 21.15
C GLU A 93 -14.80 -2.75 22.03
N ASP A 94 -15.45 -1.62 22.20
CA ASP A 94 -15.00 -0.58 23.11
C ASP A 94 -15.55 -0.83 24.51
N ALA A 95 -14.65 -1.04 25.47
CA ALA A 95 -15.04 -1.42 26.83
C ALA A 95 -15.80 -0.30 27.60
N ALA A 96 -15.64 0.96 27.20
CA ALA A 96 -16.30 2.08 27.85
C ALA A 96 -17.72 2.33 27.32
N THR A 97 -17.86 2.27 25.99
CA THR A 97 -19.14 2.55 25.31
C THR A 97 -19.91 1.30 24.96
N GLN A 98 -19.30 0.12 25.10
CA GLN A 98 -19.81 -1.18 24.66
C GLN A 98 -20.20 -1.22 23.16
N LEU A 99 -19.61 -0.29 22.40
CA LEU A 99 -19.81 -0.22 20.97
C LEU A 99 -19.01 -1.33 20.30
N SER A 100 -19.69 -2.24 19.63
CA SER A 100 -19.10 -3.34 18.87
C SER A 100 -19.03 -2.98 17.38
N TYR A 101 -17.87 -3.13 16.79
CA TYR A 101 -17.60 -2.90 15.37
C TYR A 101 -17.09 -4.17 14.69
N LYS A 102 -17.72 -4.58 13.61
CA LYS A 102 -17.33 -5.77 12.86
C LYS A 102 -17.32 -5.50 11.36
N THR A 103 -16.25 -5.90 10.69
CA THR A 103 -16.14 -5.84 9.23
C THR A 103 -15.20 -6.92 8.71
N THR A 104 -15.46 -7.37 7.48
CA THR A 104 -14.55 -8.24 6.72
C THR A 104 -14.77 -7.94 5.26
N ALA A 105 -13.74 -7.46 4.56
CA ALA A 105 -13.85 -7.20 3.12
C ALA A 105 -12.50 -7.31 2.39
N PRO A 106 -12.55 -7.63 1.09
CA PRO A 106 -11.37 -7.61 0.24
C PRO A 106 -10.96 -6.18 -0.10
N TYR A 107 -9.67 -6.03 -0.41
CA TYR A 107 -9.12 -4.80 -0.96
C TYR A 107 -8.09 -5.12 -2.04
N GLY A 108 -7.87 -4.17 -2.92
CA GLY A 108 -6.89 -4.28 -3.99
C GLY A 108 -6.00 -3.05 -4.08
N ARG A 109 -4.76 -3.25 -4.51
CA ARG A 109 -3.81 -2.18 -4.82
C ARG A 109 -3.10 -2.47 -6.12
N VAL A 110 -2.84 -1.43 -6.88
CA VAL A 110 -2.04 -1.47 -8.09
C VAL A 110 -1.03 -0.33 -8.06
N GLY A 111 0.18 -0.60 -8.50
CA GLY A 111 1.21 0.42 -8.45
C GLY A 111 2.49 0.06 -9.19
N LEU A 112 3.48 0.89 -8.97
CA LEU A 112 4.81 0.77 -9.57
C LEU A 112 5.86 1.09 -8.51
N ASP A 113 6.82 0.17 -8.34
CA ASP A 113 8.01 0.38 -7.55
C ASP A 113 9.20 0.66 -8.47
N LEU A 114 10.06 1.57 -8.08
CA LEU A 114 11.29 1.96 -8.77
C LEU A 114 12.49 1.55 -7.93
N ASN A 115 13.44 0.84 -8.53
CA ASN A 115 14.70 0.54 -7.86
C ASN A 115 15.53 1.82 -7.71
N LEU A 116 15.82 2.23 -6.48
CA LEU A 116 16.58 3.43 -6.16
C LEU A 116 18.09 3.19 -6.07
N MET A 117 18.54 1.92 -6.08
CA MET A 117 19.95 1.57 -5.99
C MET A 117 20.72 2.17 -7.18
N LYS A 118 21.96 2.62 -6.95
CA LYS A 118 22.86 3.08 -8.01
C LYS A 118 23.17 1.93 -8.97
N ASN A 119 23.48 0.75 -8.46
CA ASN A 119 23.58 -0.48 -9.23
C ASN A 119 22.21 -1.18 -9.26
N LYS A 120 21.50 -1.10 -10.39
CA LYS A 120 20.15 -1.69 -10.53
C LYS A 120 20.16 -3.22 -10.51
N HIS A 121 21.29 -3.85 -10.81
CA HIS A 121 21.43 -5.29 -10.88
C HIS A 121 22.00 -5.91 -9.60
N ASP A 122 21.97 -5.16 -8.50
CA ASP A 122 22.44 -5.66 -7.21
C ASP A 122 21.52 -6.78 -6.69
N ILE A 123 22.10 -7.60 -5.80
CA ILE A 123 21.40 -8.71 -5.15
C ILE A 123 20.25 -8.17 -4.29
N ASN A 124 20.51 -7.10 -3.55
CA ASN A 124 19.52 -6.42 -2.71
C ASN A 124 18.88 -5.28 -3.49
N ARG A 125 17.72 -4.83 -3.04
CA ARG A 125 16.99 -3.72 -3.66
C ARG A 125 16.57 -2.73 -2.61
N LEU A 126 16.79 -1.46 -2.89
CA LEU A 126 16.14 -0.34 -2.23
C LEU A 126 15.15 0.24 -3.24
N TYR A 127 13.90 0.35 -2.88
CA TYR A 127 12.87 0.81 -3.80
C TYR A 127 11.97 1.88 -3.19
N GLY A 128 11.43 2.71 -4.05
CA GLY A 128 10.35 3.64 -3.75
C GLY A 128 9.22 3.43 -4.73
N GLY A 129 7.99 3.54 -4.30
CA GLY A 129 6.85 3.25 -5.14
C GLY A 129 5.61 4.07 -4.80
N LEU A 130 4.68 4.04 -5.75
CA LEU A 130 3.36 4.64 -5.62
C LEU A 130 2.31 3.57 -5.90
N ARG A 131 1.26 3.52 -5.08
CA ARG A 131 0.13 2.62 -5.25
C ARG A 131 -1.17 3.36 -5.14
N TYR A 132 -2.11 3.01 -6.00
CA TYR A 132 -3.51 3.33 -5.85
C TYR A 132 -4.23 2.13 -5.26
N ALA A 133 -5.11 2.37 -4.32
CA ALA A 133 -5.78 1.33 -3.56
C ALA A 133 -7.27 1.61 -3.43
N TYR A 134 -8.04 0.53 -3.38
CA TYR A 134 -9.49 0.56 -3.28
C TYR A 134 -10.03 -0.59 -2.44
N THR A 135 -11.08 -0.30 -1.68
CA THR A 135 -11.93 -1.30 -1.03
C THR A 135 -13.38 -0.86 -1.06
N SER A 136 -14.28 -1.81 -1.24
CA SER A 136 -15.69 -1.70 -0.94
C SER A 136 -16.00 -2.68 0.17
N TYR A 137 -16.62 -2.23 1.23
CA TYR A 137 -16.79 -3.02 2.44
C TYR A 137 -18.14 -2.77 3.08
N LYS A 138 -18.57 -3.74 3.90
CA LYS A 138 -19.72 -3.62 4.79
C LYS A 138 -19.24 -3.74 6.23
N PHE A 139 -19.89 -3.01 7.12
CA PHE A 139 -19.63 -3.12 8.54
C PHE A 139 -20.89 -3.13 9.37
N ASP A 140 -20.80 -3.79 10.49
CA ASP A 140 -21.83 -3.81 11.52
C ASP A 140 -21.38 -2.95 12.68
N LEU A 141 -22.30 -2.16 13.21
CA LEU A 141 -22.09 -1.33 14.38
C LEU A 141 -23.26 -1.55 15.33
N SER A 142 -22.99 -2.05 16.52
CA SER A 142 -24.03 -2.32 17.53
C SER A 142 -23.60 -1.86 18.92
N SER A 143 -24.59 -1.39 19.69
CA SER A 143 -24.43 -1.08 21.11
C SER A 143 -25.61 -1.67 21.88
N PRO A 144 -25.39 -2.28 23.04
CA PRO A 144 -26.47 -2.84 23.87
C PRO A 144 -27.43 -1.77 24.42
N GLY A 145 -27.09 -0.50 24.18
CA GLY A 145 -27.93 0.63 24.51
C GLY A 145 -27.46 1.40 25.74
N ILE A 146 -27.89 2.66 25.80
CA ILE A 146 -27.68 3.52 26.94
C ILE A 146 -28.99 3.55 27.71
N THR A 147 -28.97 3.18 28.99
CA THR A 147 -30.11 3.26 29.87
C THR A 147 -30.24 4.69 30.40
N ASP A 148 -31.39 5.29 30.16
CA ASP A 148 -31.68 6.61 30.72
C ASP A 148 -31.86 6.48 32.26
N PRO A 149 -31.00 7.13 33.06
CA PRO A 149 -31.08 7.02 34.52
C PRO A 149 -32.32 7.71 35.11
N ASN A 150 -33.01 8.59 34.39
CA ASN A 150 -34.14 9.35 34.86
C ASN A 150 -35.49 8.74 34.44
N TRP A 151 -35.58 8.22 33.22
CA TRP A 151 -36.83 7.74 32.60
C TRP A 151 -36.91 6.24 32.40
N GLY A 152 -35.82 5.53 32.68
CA GLY A 152 -35.79 4.06 32.69
C GLY A 152 -35.96 3.38 31.33
N GLY A 153 -35.61 4.05 30.24
CA GLY A 153 -35.59 3.47 28.89
C GLY A 153 -34.19 3.07 28.46
N THR A 154 -34.07 1.99 27.69
CA THR A 154 -32.80 1.59 27.04
C THR A 154 -32.93 1.80 25.53
N ALA A 155 -32.09 2.63 24.96
CA ALA A 155 -32.01 2.84 23.51
C ALA A 155 -30.89 1.99 22.93
N GLU A 156 -31.23 0.84 22.36
CA GLU A 156 -30.30 0.00 21.62
C GLU A 156 -30.00 0.61 20.26
N PHE A 157 -28.75 0.53 19.86
CA PHE A 157 -28.33 0.92 18.51
C PHE A 157 -27.80 -0.29 17.76
N ASN A 158 -28.36 -0.58 16.60
CA ASN A 158 -27.95 -1.71 15.77
C ASN A 158 -28.04 -1.33 14.29
N ALA A 159 -26.90 -1.07 13.69
CA ALA A 159 -26.75 -0.82 12.26
C ALA A 159 -25.98 -1.98 11.65
N LYS A 160 -26.61 -2.74 10.76
CA LYS A 160 -26.03 -3.89 10.07
C LYS A 160 -25.85 -3.59 8.59
N ASP A 161 -24.85 -4.26 8.02
CA ASP A 161 -24.55 -4.20 6.59
C ASP A 161 -24.39 -2.76 6.04
N VAL A 162 -23.87 -1.84 6.87
CA VAL A 162 -23.60 -0.47 6.41
C VAL A 162 -22.53 -0.50 5.35
N GLU A 163 -22.89 -0.07 4.15
CA GLU A 163 -21.99 -0.08 2.99
C GLU A 163 -21.07 1.14 3.03
N GLY A 164 -19.81 0.91 2.67
CA GLY A 164 -18.82 1.96 2.54
C GLY A 164 -17.83 1.65 1.41
N ASN A 165 -17.19 2.68 0.92
CA ASN A 165 -16.09 2.54 -0.02
C ASN A 165 -14.94 3.50 0.35
N TYR A 166 -13.73 3.13 -0.05
CA TYR A 166 -12.55 3.88 0.31
C TYR A 166 -11.50 3.82 -0.79
N HIS A 167 -11.00 4.99 -1.18
CA HIS A 167 -9.95 5.16 -2.17
C HIS A 167 -8.77 5.89 -1.55
N TRP A 168 -7.56 5.39 -1.75
CA TRP A 168 -6.38 6.04 -1.21
C TRP A 168 -5.14 5.84 -2.09
N LEU A 169 -4.16 6.71 -1.90
CA LEU A 169 -2.81 6.57 -2.43
C LEU A 169 -1.85 6.11 -1.33
N GLU A 170 -0.88 5.29 -1.72
CA GLU A 170 0.22 4.90 -0.85
C GLU A 170 1.55 5.27 -1.48
N PHE A 171 2.38 5.98 -0.73
CA PHE A 171 3.80 6.13 -0.99
C PHE A 171 4.52 5.04 -0.21
N VAL A 172 5.36 4.29 -0.89
CA VAL A 172 6.04 3.14 -0.32
C VAL A 172 7.54 3.32 -0.47
N ALA A 173 8.27 3.06 0.60
CA ALA A 173 9.71 2.91 0.58
C ALA A 173 10.07 1.58 1.25
N GLY A 174 10.96 0.81 0.62
CA GLY A 174 11.28 -0.51 1.14
C GLY A 174 12.60 -1.06 0.66
N VAL A 175 13.01 -2.14 1.32
CA VAL A 175 14.24 -2.88 1.05
C VAL A 175 13.90 -4.35 0.90
N ASP A 176 14.40 -4.98 -0.15
CA ASP A 176 14.32 -6.43 -0.35
C ASP A 176 15.72 -7.02 -0.27
N ALA A 177 15.97 -7.90 0.69
CA ALA A 177 17.21 -8.62 0.86
C ALA A 177 17.07 -10.07 0.39
N LYS A 178 17.99 -10.54 -0.44
CA LYS A 178 18.04 -11.94 -0.85
C LYS A 178 18.66 -12.77 0.26
N ILE A 179 17.96 -13.81 0.70
CA ILE A 179 18.42 -14.68 1.78
C ILE A 179 18.99 -15.98 1.21
N TRP A 180 18.19 -16.70 0.44
CA TRP A 180 18.63 -17.99 -0.09
C TRP A 180 17.82 -18.40 -1.32
N GLY A 181 18.53 -18.83 -2.40
CA GLY A 181 17.88 -19.30 -3.62
C GLY A 181 16.86 -18.29 -4.17
N PRO A 182 15.59 -18.66 -4.33
CA PRO A 182 14.53 -17.77 -4.79
C PRO A 182 13.90 -16.91 -3.68
N ILE A 183 14.31 -17.11 -2.40
CA ILE A 183 13.68 -16.49 -1.24
C ILE A 183 14.34 -15.16 -0.92
N ARG A 184 13.49 -14.12 -0.73
CA ARG A 184 13.86 -12.80 -0.24
C ARG A 184 12.99 -12.41 0.94
N LEU A 185 13.52 -11.56 1.79
CA LEU A 185 12.76 -10.86 2.83
C LEU A 185 12.70 -9.38 2.47
N GLY A 186 11.52 -8.80 2.60
CA GLY A 186 11.26 -7.42 2.29
C GLY A 186 10.68 -6.66 3.47
N TRP A 187 11.17 -5.45 3.69
CA TRP A 187 10.62 -4.50 4.64
C TRP A 187 10.12 -3.29 3.87
N SER A 188 8.94 -2.80 4.20
CA SER A 188 8.48 -1.53 3.65
C SER A 188 7.77 -0.67 4.67
N VAL A 189 7.92 0.62 4.51
CA VAL A 189 7.13 1.65 5.17
C VAL A 189 6.19 2.24 4.15
N ARG A 190 4.93 2.45 4.54
CA ARG A 190 3.86 2.94 3.68
C ARG A 190 3.21 4.17 4.28
N TYR A 191 3.22 5.27 3.56
CA TYR A 191 2.42 6.45 3.88
C TYR A 191 1.17 6.43 3.02
N LYS A 192 0.00 6.34 3.68
CA LYS A 192 -1.30 6.26 3.03
C LYS A 192 -2.02 7.59 3.14
N ARG A 193 -2.57 8.07 2.03
CA ARG A 193 -3.37 9.29 1.95
C ARG A 193 -4.74 8.99 1.36
N ARG A 194 -5.78 9.24 2.12
CA ARG A 194 -7.17 9.12 1.65
C ARG A 194 -7.45 10.11 0.52
N LEU A 195 -8.09 9.65 -0.54
CA LEU A 195 -8.53 10.46 -1.67
C LEU A 195 -10.03 10.71 -1.59
N ALA A 196 -10.81 9.64 -1.51
CA ALA A 196 -12.26 9.68 -1.45
C ALA A 196 -12.77 8.55 -0.54
N HIS A 197 -13.94 8.74 0.03
CA HIS A 197 -14.61 7.74 0.87
C HIS A 197 -16.11 8.00 0.89
N ASP A 198 -16.84 6.94 1.14
CA ASP A 198 -18.22 6.94 1.53
C ASP A 198 -18.35 5.97 2.70
N ASP A 199 -18.84 6.46 3.84
CA ASP A 199 -18.96 5.68 5.06
C ASP A 199 -20.43 5.34 5.39
N GLY A 200 -21.32 5.52 4.39
CA GLY A 200 -22.75 5.25 4.54
C GLY A 200 -23.46 6.21 5.52
N PHE A 201 -24.62 5.79 5.99
CA PHE A 201 -25.50 6.66 6.80
C PHE A 201 -25.07 6.80 8.27
N VAL A 202 -24.19 5.93 8.76
CA VAL A 202 -23.74 5.94 10.18
C VAL A 202 -22.55 6.87 10.39
N GLY A 203 -21.85 7.26 9.32
CA GLY A 203 -20.66 8.08 9.37
C GLY A 203 -19.36 7.27 9.36
N ASN A 204 -18.28 7.81 9.92
CA ASN A 204 -16.94 7.22 9.76
C ASN A 204 -16.83 5.81 10.33
N ALA A 205 -16.47 4.86 9.48
CA ALA A 205 -16.07 3.52 9.88
C ALA A 205 -14.84 3.57 10.81
N TRP A 206 -14.79 2.74 11.83
CA TRP A 206 -13.64 2.67 12.74
C TRP A 206 -12.39 2.08 12.05
N TYR A 207 -12.61 1.05 11.24
CA TYR A 207 -11.56 0.34 10.50
C TYR A 207 -11.96 0.14 9.04
N VAL A 208 -11.04 0.41 8.15
CA VAL A 208 -11.21 0.22 6.70
C VAL A 208 -10.25 -0.87 6.23
N PRO A 209 -10.76 -1.97 5.63
CA PRO A 209 -9.94 -3.05 5.12
C PRO A 209 -8.83 -2.58 4.19
N GLY A 210 -7.57 -2.97 4.47
CA GLY A 210 -6.40 -2.56 3.73
C GLY A 210 -5.84 -1.17 4.07
N TYR A 211 -6.69 -0.24 4.49
CA TYR A 211 -6.24 1.10 4.91
C TYR A 211 -5.80 1.12 6.38
N GLY A 212 -6.59 0.50 7.26
CA GLY A 212 -6.41 0.52 8.69
C GLY A 212 -7.48 1.34 9.41
N LYS A 213 -7.20 1.88 10.60
CA LYS A 213 -8.15 2.75 11.30
C LYS A 213 -8.45 3.98 10.44
N SER A 214 -9.71 4.37 10.33
CA SER A 214 -10.18 5.49 9.50
C SER A 214 -9.44 6.80 9.81
N GLY A 215 -9.27 7.64 8.81
CA GLY A 215 -8.58 8.92 8.92
C GLY A 215 -8.07 9.44 7.58
N ASN A 216 -7.52 10.66 7.57
CA ASN A 216 -7.02 11.28 6.34
C ASN A 216 -5.68 10.70 5.89
N THR A 217 -4.84 10.33 6.85
CA THR A 217 -3.50 9.79 6.60
C THR A 217 -3.18 8.65 7.55
N ARG A 218 -2.35 7.71 7.09
CA ARG A 218 -1.86 6.59 7.90
C ARG A 218 -0.42 6.26 7.55
N LEU A 219 0.34 5.90 8.56
CA LEU A 219 1.60 5.19 8.40
C LEU A 219 1.35 3.71 8.65
N GLY A 220 1.98 2.87 7.86
CA GLY A 220 1.97 1.42 8.00
C GLY A 220 3.33 0.84 7.68
N GLY A 221 3.57 -0.39 8.09
CA GLY A 221 4.75 -1.15 7.74
C GLY A 221 4.36 -2.56 7.36
N THR A 222 5.13 -3.19 6.49
CA THR A 222 4.98 -4.60 6.12
C THR A 222 6.31 -5.31 6.22
N PHE A 223 6.25 -6.59 6.51
CA PHE A 223 7.36 -7.51 6.40
C PHE A 223 6.94 -8.67 5.52
N ASN A 224 7.57 -8.78 4.35
CA ASN A 224 7.15 -9.70 3.31
C ASN A 224 8.15 -10.85 3.16
N VAL A 225 7.63 -12.05 3.05
CA VAL A 225 8.36 -13.18 2.47
C VAL A 225 8.07 -13.20 0.98
N ILE A 226 9.13 -13.12 0.17
CA ILE A 226 9.06 -12.95 -1.28
C ILE A 226 9.69 -14.19 -1.94
N PHE A 227 8.99 -14.74 -2.91
CA PHE A 227 9.47 -15.85 -3.71
C PHE A 227 9.64 -15.40 -5.17
N GLU A 228 10.88 -15.44 -5.70
CA GLU A 228 11.19 -15.05 -7.07
C GLU A 228 11.07 -16.23 -8.02
N LEU A 229 10.27 -16.05 -9.08
CA LEU A 229 10.06 -17.01 -10.15
C LEU A 229 10.72 -16.50 -11.43
N GLY A 230 11.56 -17.32 -12.06
CA GLY A 230 12.13 -17.01 -13.38
C GLY A 230 13.23 -15.95 -13.36
N GLY A 231 13.91 -15.73 -12.24
CA GLY A 231 15.06 -14.82 -12.17
C GLY A 231 16.19 -15.29 -13.11
N ALA A 232 16.59 -14.43 -14.05
CA ALA A 232 17.76 -14.71 -14.88
C ALA A 232 18.99 -14.96 -14.00
N LYS A 233 19.75 -16.02 -14.29
CA LYS A 233 21.00 -16.31 -13.59
C LYS A 233 21.87 -15.06 -13.57
N GLN A 234 22.32 -14.65 -12.39
CA GLN A 234 23.26 -13.55 -12.27
C GLN A 234 24.50 -13.83 -13.10
N PRO A 235 25.04 -12.85 -13.82
CA PRO A 235 26.35 -13.01 -14.39
C PRO A 235 27.34 -13.34 -13.27
N LYS A 236 28.04 -14.47 -13.35
CA LYS A 236 29.10 -14.81 -12.40
C LYS A 236 30.04 -13.61 -12.31
N LYS A 237 30.34 -13.13 -11.09
CA LYS A 237 31.39 -12.13 -10.87
C LYS A 237 32.66 -12.65 -11.53
N LYS A 238 33.09 -11.97 -12.60
CA LYS A 238 34.39 -12.22 -13.26
C LYS A 238 35.45 -11.73 -12.27
N GLY A 239 36.06 -12.61 -11.47
CA GLY A 239 37.12 -12.20 -10.58
C GLY A 239 37.28 -13.03 -9.29
N GLU A 240 37.09 -14.34 -9.35
CA GLU A 240 37.69 -15.21 -8.36
C GLU A 240 38.73 -16.08 -9.11
N LYS A 241 39.92 -15.49 -9.27
CA LYS A 241 41.11 -16.28 -9.63
C LYS A 241 41.34 -17.24 -8.48
N ASN A 242 41.21 -18.53 -8.75
CA ASN A 242 41.78 -19.56 -7.92
C ASN A 242 43.31 -19.43 -8.03
N ASP A 243 43.93 -18.79 -7.06
CA ASP A 243 45.33 -19.00 -6.75
C ASP A 243 45.40 -20.27 -5.91
N LYS A 244 45.83 -21.32 -6.59
CA LYS A 244 46.41 -22.51 -5.98
C LYS A 244 47.92 -22.36 -5.97
#